data_5c9a3e3fbfc689c13756d9ca1214a69f
#
_entry.id   5c9a3e3fbfc689c13756d9ca1214a69f
#
_cell.length_a   1.000
_cell.length_b   1.000
_cell.length_c   1.000
_cell.angle_alpha   90.00
_cell.angle_beta   90.00
_cell.angle_gamma   90.00
#
_symmetry.space_group_name_H-M   'P 1'
#
loop_
_entity.id
_entity.type
_entity.pdbx_description
1 polymer ?
#
loop_
_entity_poly.entity_id
_entity_poly.type
_entity_poly.pdbx_seq_one_letter_code
_entity_poly.pdbx_strand_id
1 'polypeptide(L)'
;MELCDDTLLRELAKTKNGFTVEKIKEILLQLNNVFKKMHENKIVHRDIKLNNILIKYLNKEKTKFKVLLSDYGISNQINSLSKNLKTYAGTQIIMAPEILSNSKKYGDKCDLWSLGIIIFKLKTKKHPYSGRKDNEILDDIKEKGQSVLDVIKDDKLKDLLSKLLVINPDERISWDEYFNHPFFK
;
A
#
# COMPACT_ATOMS: atom_id res chain seq x y z
N MET A 1 12.59 -17.05 -11.53
CA MET A 1 11.52 -16.42 -10.76
C MET A 1 10.88 -17.48 -9.89
N GLU A 2 10.71 -17.25 -8.60
CA GLU A 2 10.06 -18.22 -7.70
C GLU A 2 8.58 -18.33 -8.07
N LEU A 3 8.06 -19.56 -8.27
CA LEU A 3 6.65 -19.80 -8.54
C LEU A 3 5.84 -19.52 -7.27
N CYS A 4 4.84 -18.66 -7.39
CA CYS A 4 3.91 -18.31 -6.33
C CYS A 4 2.52 -18.89 -6.60
N ASP A 5 1.78 -19.17 -5.54
CA ASP A 5 0.48 -19.83 -5.64
C ASP A 5 -0.65 -18.84 -5.95
N ASP A 6 -0.57 -17.60 -5.45
CA ASP A 6 -1.61 -16.60 -5.61
C ASP A 6 -1.11 -15.17 -5.40
N THR A 7 -1.99 -14.19 -5.67
CA THR A 7 -1.77 -12.79 -5.31
C THR A 7 -2.53 -12.46 -4.04
N LEU A 8 -2.07 -11.44 -3.31
CA LEU A 8 -2.76 -10.97 -2.11
C LEU A 8 -4.18 -10.45 -2.43
N LEU A 9 -4.40 -9.95 -3.66
CA LEU A 9 -5.73 -9.55 -4.11
C LEU A 9 -6.70 -10.73 -4.18
N ARG A 10 -6.27 -11.85 -4.77
CA ARG A 10 -7.10 -13.06 -4.88
C ARG A 10 -7.35 -13.68 -3.51
N GLU A 11 -6.35 -13.67 -2.63
CA GLU A 11 -6.53 -14.14 -1.25
C GLU A 11 -7.55 -13.28 -0.48
N LEU A 12 -7.49 -11.96 -0.64
CA LEU A 12 -8.49 -11.06 -0.05
C LEU A 12 -9.90 -11.34 -0.58
N ALA A 13 -10.03 -11.63 -1.88
CA ALA A 13 -11.32 -11.94 -2.49
C ALA A 13 -12.01 -13.15 -1.86
N LYS A 14 -11.24 -14.14 -1.41
CA LYS A 14 -11.75 -15.37 -0.74
C LYS A 14 -12.31 -15.09 0.67
N THR A 15 -12.00 -13.96 1.29
CA THR A 15 -12.48 -13.61 2.64
C THR A 15 -13.86 -12.96 2.58
N LYS A 16 -14.68 -13.16 3.64
CA LYS A 16 -15.97 -12.49 3.77
C LYS A 16 -15.82 -11.04 4.25
N ASN A 17 -14.99 -10.81 5.27
CA ASN A 17 -14.94 -9.55 6.02
C ASN A 17 -13.55 -8.87 6.00
N GLY A 18 -12.68 -9.23 5.04
CA GLY A 18 -11.29 -8.79 5.04
C GLY A 18 -10.40 -9.64 5.96
N PHE A 19 -9.15 -9.20 6.14
CA PHE A 19 -8.19 -9.91 6.99
C PHE A 19 -8.28 -9.44 8.44
N THR A 20 -7.91 -10.34 9.36
CA THR A 20 -7.71 -9.97 10.77
C THR A 20 -6.49 -9.06 10.91
N VAL A 21 -6.41 -8.33 12.00
CA VAL A 21 -5.27 -7.42 12.27
C VAL A 21 -3.97 -8.21 12.39
N GLU A 22 -4.02 -9.39 12.99
CA GLU A 22 -2.87 -10.29 13.16
C GLU A 22 -2.35 -10.74 11.78
N LYS A 23 -3.23 -11.15 10.87
CA LYS A 23 -2.84 -11.54 9.51
C LYS A 23 -2.25 -10.36 8.72
N ILE A 24 -2.81 -9.17 8.88
CA ILE A 24 -2.25 -7.95 8.28
C ILE A 24 -0.86 -7.69 8.83
N LYS A 25 -0.68 -7.76 10.16
CA LYS A 25 0.62 -7.58 10.82
C LYS A 25 1.66 -8.60 10.31
N GLU A 26 1.29 -9.88 10.21
CA GLU A 26 2.17 -10.94 9.70
C GLU A 26 2.63 -10.65 8.26
N ILE A 27 1.72 -10.23 7.37
CA ILE A 27 2.02 -9.86 5.98
C ILE A 27 2.99 -8.68 5.94
N LEU A 28 2.70 -7.62 6.72
CA LEU A 28 3.52 -6.42 6.74
C LEU A 28 4.92 -6.69 7.31
N LEU A 29 5.05 -7.50 8.35
CA LEU A 29 6.36 -7.88 8.90
C LEU A 29 7.24 -8.60 7.87
N GLN A 30 6.65 -9.44 7.01
CA GLN A 30 7.38 -10.08 5.92
C GLN A 30 7.78 -9.06 4.83
N LEU A 31 6.88 -8.16 4.44
CA LEU A 31 7.15 -7.10 3.46
C LEU A 31 8.19 -6.09 3.97
N ASN A 32 8.22 -5.81 5.28
CA ASN A 32 9.19 -4.90 5.87
C ASN A 32 10.65 -5.30 5.60
N ASN A 33 10.95 -6.59 5.46
CA ASN A 33 12.29 -7.04 5.09
C ASN A 33 12.70 -6.55 3.68
N VAL A 34 11.74 -6.48 2.77
CA VAL A 34 11.95 -5.98 1.40
C VAL A 34 12.00 -4.46 1.41
N PHE A 35 11.04 -3.81 2.07
CA PHE A 35 10.97 -2.34 2.14
C PHE A 35 12.21 -1.72 2.79
N LYS A 36 12.77 -2.35 3.84
CA LYS A 36 14.04 -1.92 4.45
C LYS A 36 15.17 -1.91 3.43
N LYS A 37 15.34 -3.02 2.69
CA LYS A 37 16.37 -3.12 1.64
C LYS A 37 16.16 -2.10 0.53
N MET A 38 14.92 -1.84 0.14
CA MET A 38 14.60 -0.81 -0.87
C MET A 38 14.97 0.59 -0.35
N HIS A 39 14.57 0.92 0.87
CA HIS A 39 14.88 2.21 1.49
C HIS A 39 16.38 2.44 1.64
N GLU A 40 17.13 1.46 2.17
CA GLU A 40 18.60 1.48 2.29
C GLU A 40 19.30 1.73 0.93
N ASN A 41 18.75 1.17 -0.15
CA ASN A 41 19.28 1.32 -1.51
C ASN A 41 18.65 2.49 -2.29
N LYS A 42 17.83 3.35 -1.65
CA LYS A 42 17.14 4.49 -2.26
C LYS A 42 16.26 4.09 -3.46
N ILE A 43 15.66 2.92 -3.40
CA ILE A 43 14.73 2.38 -4.40
C ILE A 43 13.31 2.75 -4.00
N VAL A 44 12.57 3.36 -4.91
CA VAL A 44 11.14 3.64 -4.78
C VAL A 44 10.38 2.75 -5.75
N HIS A 45 9.38 2.02 -5.25
CA HIS A 45 8.64 1.02 -6.06
C HIS A 45 7.63 1.66 -7.00
N ARG A 46 6.82 2.60 -6.50
CA ARG A 46 5.79 3.38 -7.21
C ARG A 46 4.60 2.61 -7.76
N ASP A 47 4.58 1.30 -7.65
CA ASP A 47 3.45 0.46 -8.05
C ASP A 47 3.14 -0.61 -6.98
N ILE A 48 3.17 -0.20 -5.70
CA ILE A 48 2.78 -1.08 -4.60
C ILE A 48 1.26 -1.26 -4.65
N LYS A 49 0.83 -2.48 -4.98
CA LYS A 49 -0.58 -2.88 -5.08
C LYS A 49 -0.76 -4.35 -4.74
N LEU A 50 -2.00 -4.74 -4.40
CA LEU A 50 -2.30 -6.13 -3.99
C LEU A 50 -1.99 -7.18 -5.05
N ASN A 51 -1.99 -6.80 -6.34
CA ASN A 51 -1.62 -7.69 -7.45
C ASN A 51 -0.13 -8.00 -7.47
N ASN A 52 0.71 -7.05 -7.01
CA ASN A 52 2.17 -7.19 -7.00
C ASN A 52 2.70 -7.78 -5.69
N ILE A 53 1.80 -8.09 -4.74
CA ILE A 53 2.13 -8.82 -3.52
C ILE A 53 1.68 -10.27 -3.74
N LEU A 54 2.67 -11.16 -3.83
CA LEU A 54 2.47 -12.57 -4.12
C LEU A 54 2.53 -13.39 -2.85
N ILE A 55 1.79 -14.49 -2.83
CA ILE A 55 1.77 -15.46 -1.72
C ILE A 55 2.26 -16.81 -2.23
N LYS A 56 3.17 -17.42 -1.47
CA LYS A 56 3.58 -18.78 -1.62
C LYS A 56 3.25 -19.54 -0.35
N TYR A 57 2.44 -20.59 -0.47
CA TYR A 57 2.14 -21.45 0.66
C TYR A 57 3.29 -22.41 0.94
N LEU A 58 3.62 -22.60 2.21
CA LEU A 58 4.71 -23.45 2.64
C LEU A 58 4.22 -24.82 3.14
N ASN A 59 2.89 -25.00 3.27
CA ASN A 59 2.26 -26.26 3.64
C ASN A 59 0.92 -26.45 2.92
N LYS A 60 0.46 -27.70 2.83
CA LYS A 60 -0.78 -28.07 2.13
C LYS A 60 -2.04 -27.45 2.76
N GLU A 61 -2.04 -27.28 4.07
CA GLU A 61 -3.14 -26.67 4.85
C GLU A 61 -3.24 -25.16 4.67
N LYS A 62 -2.28 -24.54 3.94
CA LYS A 62 -2.20 -23.09 3.68
C LYS A 62 -2.19 -22.21 4.94
N THR A 63 -1.71 -22.78 6.05
CA THR A 63 -1.56 -22.07 7.33
C THR A 63 -0.24 -21.32 7.45
N LYS A 64 0.81 -21.80 6.72
CA LYS A 64 2.11 -21.14 6.63
C LYS A 64 2.32 -20.60 5.22
N PHE A 65 2.75 -19.36 5.13
CA PHE A 65 2.95 -18.70 3.85
C PHE A 65 4.13 -17.73 3.86
N LYS A 66 4.66 -17.47 2.69
CA LYS A 66 5.67 -16.46 2.42
C LYS A 66 5.06 -15.40 1.53
N VAL A 67 5.39 -14.13 1.81
CA VAL A 67 4.96 -12.98 1.02
C VAL A 67 6.14 -12.46 0.22
N LEU A 68 5.92 -12.23 -1.07
CA LEU A 68 6.91 -11.67 -1.99
C LEU A 68 6.33 -10.44 -2.67
N LEU A 69 7.20 -9.46 -2.93
CA LEU A 69 6.87 -8.29 -3.73
C LEU A 69 7.42 -8.50 -5.14
N SER A 70 6.62 -8.26 -6.17
CA SER A 70 6.99 -8.38 -7.58
C SER A 70 7.02 -7.02 -8.28
N ASP A 71 7.49 -7.03 -9.54
CA ASP A 71 7.46 -5.87 -10.45
C ASP A 71 8.33 -4.67 -10.03
N TYR A 72 9.57 -4.95 -9.65
CA TYR A 72 10.60 -3.93 -9.40
C TYR A 72 11.02 -3.15 -10.67
N GLY A 73 10.54 -3.54 -11.86
CA GLY A 73 11.00 -3.02 -13.14
C GLY A 73 10.64 -1.56 -13.41
N ILE A 74 9.72 -0.97 -12.63
CA ILE A 74 9.24 0.41 -12.84
C ILE A 74 10.07 1.44 -12.03
N SER A 75 10.82 0.97 -11.04
CA SER A 75 11.53 1.82 -10.08
C SER A 75 12.60 2.75 -10.65
N ASN A 76 13.24 2.40 -11.78
CA ASN A 76 14.38 3.15 -12.34
C ASN A 76 14.07 4.04 -13.56
N GLN A 77 12.83 4.13 -14.04
CA GLN A 77 12.46 4.89 -15.25
C GLN A 77 11.57 6.12 -14.96
N ILE A 78 12.04 7.00 -14.07
CA ILE A 78 11.23 8.13 -13.55
C ILE A 78 10.86 9.18 -14.59
N ASN A 79 11.69 9.41 -15.58
CA ASN A 79 11.51 10.52 -16.53
C ASN A 79 10.61 10.22 -17.74
N SER A 80 10.22 8.94 -17.96
CA SER A 80 9.38 8.55 -19.10
C SER A 80 7.98 8.03 -18.73
N LEU A 81 7.72 7.71 -17.48
CA LEU A 81 6.55 6.93 -17.05
C LEU A 81 5.37 7.74 -16.51
N SER A 82 5.53 9.03 -16.21
CA SER A 82 4.41 9.89 -15.81
C SER A 82 3.29 9.96 -16.88
N LYS A 83 3.60 9.67 -18.14
CA LYS A 83 2.60 9.57 -19.22
C LYS A 83 1.98 8.17 -19.37
N ASN A 84 2.68 7.10 -18.99
CA ASN A 84 2.22 5.71 -19.21
C ASN A 84 1.52 5.08 -18.00
N LEU A 85 1.67 5.61 -16.77
CA LEU A 85 0.95 5.14 -15.59
C LEU A 85 -0.56 5.45 -15.63
N LYS A 86 -0.99 6.35 -16.53
CA LYS A 86 -2.40 6.77 -16.66
C LYS A 86 -3.32 5.72 -17.33
N THR A 87 -2.80 4.57 -17.75
CA THR A 87 -3.56 3.62 -18.60
C THR A 87 -4.36 2.56 -17.83
N TYR A 88 -4.28 2.48 -16.49
CA TYR A 88 -5.03 1.49 -15.72
C TYR A 88 -5.87 2.17 -14.63
N ALA A 89 -7.15 2.35 -14.89
CA ALA A 89 -8.14 2.97 -13.99
C ALA A 89 -8.17 2.40 -12.54
N GLY A 90 -7.67 1.19 -12.33
CA GLY A 90 -7.59 0.57 -11.00
C GLY A 90 -6.34 0.94 -10.19
N THR A 91 -5.31 1.50 -10.82
CA THR A 91 -4.04 1.84 -10.15
C THR A 91 -4.06 3.28 -9.61
N GLN A 92 -4.80 4.19 -10.23
CA GLN A 92 -4.88 5.60 -9.84
C GLN A 92 -5.37 5.79 -8.39
N ILE A 93 -6.34 5.00 -7.96
CA ILE A 93 -6.93 5.10 -6.62
C ILE A 93 -5.97 4.74 -5.47
N ILE A 94 -4.83 4.13 -5.80
CA ILE A 94 -3.77 3.75 -4.85
C ILE A 94 -2.65 4.80 -4.83
N MET A 95 -2.59 5.65 -5.88
CA MET A 95 -1.53 6.65 -6.02
C MET A 95 -1.64 7.74 -4.97
N ALA A 96 -0.48 8.22 -4.53
CA ALA A 96 -0.39 9.31 -3.57
C ALA A 96 -0.89 10.64 -4.18
N PRO A 97 -1.47 11.55 -3.37
CA PRO A 97 -2.01 12.83 -3.85
C PRO A 97 -0.99 13.67 -4.63
N GLU A 98 0.27 13.66 -4.21
CA GLU A 98 1.37 14.36 -4.87
C GLU A 98 1.66 13.82 -6.28
N ILE A 99 1.39 12.52 -6.53
CA ILE A 99 1.50 11.91 -7.87
C ILE A 99 0.29 12.28 -8.72
N LEU A 100 -0.92 12.18 -8.18
CA LEU A 100 -2.17 12.51 -8.87
C LEU A 100 -2.20 13.98 -9.29
N SER A 101 -1.65 14.89 -8.46
CA SER A 101 -1.56 16.32 -8.74
C SER A 101 -0.44 16.70 -9.71
N ASN A 102 0.31 15.72 -10.26
CA ASN A 102 1.50 15.95 -11.09
C ASN A 102 2.56 16.86 -10.42
N SER A 103 2.68 16.80 -9.10
CA SER A 103 3.74 17.50 -8.39
C SER A 103 5.10 17.02 -8.87
N LYS A 104 6.02 17.95 -9.17
CA LYS A 104 7.40 17.60 -9.55
C LYS A 104 8.22 17.04 -8.39
N LYS A 105 7.71 17.15 -7.15
CA LYS A 105 8.37 16.73 -5.91
C LYS A 105 7.63 15.53 -5.32
N TYR A 106 7.84 14.34 -5.85
CA TYR A 106 7.43 13.11 -5.17
C TYR A 106 8.65 12.25 -4.84
N GLY A 107 8.74 11.85 -3.58
CA GLY A 107 9.81 11.03 -3.02
C GLY A 107 9.34 9.60 -2.72
N ASP A 108 10.12 8.92 -1.90
CA ASP A 108 9.87 7.54 -1.45
C ASP A 108 8.63 7.39 -0.55
N LYS A 109 8.15 8.48 0.04
CA LYS A 109 6.93 8.48 0.86
C LYS A 109 5.64 8.22 0.08
N CYS A 110 5.65 8.27 -1.27
CA CYS A 110 4.50 7.86 -2.07
C CYS A 110 4.19 6.36 -1.91
N ASP A 111 5.20 5.52 -1.68
CA ASP A 111 5.02 4.09 -1.40
C ASP A 111 4.32 3.87 -0.05
N LEU A 112 4.60 4.71 0.96
CA LEU A 112 3.93 4.67 2.26
C LEU A 112 2.44 5.02 2.16
N TRP A 113 2.06 5.99 1.32
CA TRP A 113 0.65 6.25 1.02
C TRP A 113 -0.03 5.02 0.39
N SER A 114 0.56 4.47 -0.67
CA SER A 114 0.04 3.29 -1.35
C SER A 114 -0.12 2.12 -0.38
N LEU A 115 0.84 1.94 0.53
CA LEU A 115 0.78 0.94 1.59
C LEU A 115 -0.40 1.18 2.54
N GLY A 116 -0.67 2.43 2.92
CA GLY A 116 -1.85 2.81 3.72
C GLY A 116 -3.16 2.42 3.04
N ILE A 117 -3.31 2.73 1.74
CA ILE A 117 -4.49 2.33 0.94
C ILE A 117 -4.65 0.80 0.93
N ILE A 118 -3.56 0.05 0.75
CA ILE A 118 -3.58 -1.42 0.74
C ILE A 118 -3.99 -1.97 2.09
N ILE A 119 -3.40 -1.49 3.18
CA ILE A 119 -3.73 -1.93 4.55
C ILE A 119 -5.22 -1.69 4.84
N PHE A 120 -5.74 -0.52 4.50
CA PHE A 120 -7.16 -0.22 4.65
C PHE A 120 -8.03 -1.21 3.87
N LYS A 121 -7.66 -1.48 2.62
CA LYS A 121 -8.39 -2.43 1.77
C LYS A 121 -8.29 -3.87 2.28
N LEU A 122 -7.15 -4.30 2.79
CA LEU A 122 -7.00 -5.62 3.43
C LEU A 122 -7.96 -5.78 4.61
N LYS A 123 -8.14 -4.73 5.41
CA LYS A 123 -9.02 -4.75 6.58
C LYS A 123 -10.50 -4.69 6.21
N THR A 124 -10.88 -3.81 5.27
CA THR A 124 -12.28 -3.45 5.02
C THR A 124 -12.86 -4.04 3.73
N LYS A 125 -12.03 -4.58 2.84
CA LYS A 125 -12.30 -4.96 1.44
C LYS A 125 -12.67 -3.78 0.53
N LYS A 126 -12.68 -2.56 1.05
CA LYS A 126 -13.03 -1.33 0.31
C LYS A 126 -11.82 -0.43 0.16
N HIS A 127 -11.82 0.42 -0.85
CA HIS A 127 -10.90 1.55 -0.89
C HIS A 127 -11.40 2.64 0.05
N PRO A 128 -10.48 3.40 0.71
CA PRO A 128 -10.89 4.52 1.57
C PRO A 128 -11.47 5.67 0.75
N TYR A 129 -10.97 5.88 -0.44
CA TYR A 129 -11.35 6.95 -1.35
C TYR A 129 -11.94 6.39 -2.64
N SER A 130 -12.60 7.25 -3.43
CA SER A 130 -13.29 6.92 -4.67
C SER A 130 -13.00 7.96 -5.76
N GLY A 131 -13.31 7.63 -7.01
CA GLY A 131 -13.13 8.47 -8.19
C GLY A 131 -12.66 7.65 -9.38
N ARG A 132 -12.87 8.17 -10.58
CA ARG A 132 -12.42 7.55 -11.84
C ARG A 132 -11.32 8.36 -12.52
N LYS A 133 -11.18 9.63 -12.16
CA LYS A 133 -10.17 10.56 -12.67
C LYS A 133 -9.34 11.11 -11.52
N ASP A 134 -8.13 11.56 -11.82
CA ASP A 134 -7.19 12.08 -10.83
C ASP A 134 -7.80 13.19 -9.96
N ASN A 135 -8.51 14.15 -10.57
CA ASN A 135 -9.19 15.24 -9.86
C ASN A 135 -10.32 14.74 -8.95
N GLU A 136 -11.14 13.80 -9.41
CA GLU A 136 -12.23 13.24 -8.60
C GLU A 136 -11.68 12.51 -7.36
N ILE A 137 -10.57 11.75 -7.53
CA ILE A 137 -9.90 11.07 -6.42
C ILE A 137 -9.30 12.10 -5.45
N LEU A 138 -8.65 13.15 -5.95
CA LEU A 138 -8.07 14.22 -5.12
C LEU A 138 -9.12 14.97 -4.33
N ASP A 139 -10.27 15.25 -4.93
CA ASP A 139 -11.37 15.94 -4.26
C ASP A 139 -11.99 15.05 -3.17
N ASP A 140 -12.19 13.76 -3.45
CA ASP A 140 -12.70 12.81 -2.46
C ASP A 140 -11.70 12.60 -1.29
N ILE A 141 -10.38 12.60 -1.56
CA ILE A 141 -9.34 12.56 -0.52
C ILE A 141 -9.42 13.80 0.38
N LYS A 142 -9.58 15.00 -0.20
CA LYS A 142 -9.68 16.26 0.56
C LYS A 142 -10.96 16.32 1.39
N GLU A 143 -12.08 15.91 0.81
CA GLU A 143 -13.40 15.93 1.46
C GLU A 143 -13.45 14.97 2.64
N LYS A 144 -13.06 13.72 2.44
CA LYS A 144 -13.13 12.67 3.47
C LYS A 144 -11.99 12.75 4.48
N GLY A 145 -10.80 13.14 4.02
CA GLY A 145 -9.62 13.19 4.86
C GLY A 145 -9.42 11.87 5.62
N GLN A 146 -9.17 11.98 6.91
CA GLN A 146 -8.97 10.83 7.80
C GLN A 146 -10.26 10.27 8.41
N SER A 147 -11.44 10.86 8.17
CA SER A 147 -12.72 10.32 8.68
C SER A 147 -13.02 8.91 8.15
N VAL A 148 -12.42 8.54 7.00
CA VAL A 148 -12.48 7.17 6.47
C VAL A 148 -11.97 6.13 7.45
N LEU A 149 -11.12 6.50 8.42
CA LEU A 149 -10.53 5.60 9.42
C LEU A 149 -11.47 5.26 10.58
N ASP A 150 -12.64 5.90 10.71
CA ASP A 150 -13.59 5.63 11.80
C ASP A 150 -14.19 4.22 11.77
N VAL A 151 -14.12 3.56 10.62
CA VAL A 151 -14.49 2.15 10.47
C VAL A 151 -13.47 1.18 11.06
N ILE A 152 -12.24 1.64 11.33
CA ILE A 152 -11.16 0.84 11.91
C ILE A 152 -11.28 0.87 13.43
N LYS A 153 -11.50 -0.32 14.03
CA LYS A 153 -11.74 -0.45 15.48
C LYS A 153 -10.49 -0.76 16.29
N ASP A 154 -9.43 -1.24 15.64
CA ASP A 154 -8.15 -1.49 16.29
C ASP A 154 -7.34 -0.19 16.36
N ASP A 155 -7.02 0.26 17.57
CA ASP A 155 -6.38 1.55 17.80
C ASP A 155 -4.98 1.64 17.22
N LYS A 156 -4.19 0.55 17.31
CA LYS A 156 -2.82 0.54 16.76
C LYS A 156 -2.84 0.56 15.23
N LEU A 157 -3.77 -0.16 14.61
CA LEU A 157 -3.95 -0.14 13.16
C LEU A 157 -4.47 1.22 12.69
N LYS A 158 -5.43 1.81 13.42
CA LYS A 158 -5.96 3.14 13.13
C LYS A 158 -4.87 4.20 13.23
N ASP A 159 -4.03 4.15 14.27
CA ASP A 159 -2.89 5.06 14.45
C ASP A 159 -1.88 4.93 13.30
N LEU A 160 -1.50 3.72 12.92
CA LEU A 160 -0.62 3.50 11.75
C LEU A 160 -1.21 4.09 10.47
N LEU A 161 -2.47 3.81 10.19
CA LEU A 161 -3.16 4.31 9.00
C LEU A 161 -3.26 5.84 8.99
N SER A 162 -3.49 6.47 10.15
CA SER A 162 -3.56 7.93 10.27
C SER A 162 -2.24 8.63 9.92
N LYS A 163 -1.12 7.96 10.13
CA LYS A 163 0.22 8.46 9.81
C LYS A 163 0.63 8.16 8.36
N LEU A 164 0.09 7.09 7.77
CA LEU A 164 0.33 6.73 6.37
C LEU A 164 -0.52 7.55 5.41
N LEU A 165 -1.80 7.80 5.72
CA LEU A 165 -2.76 8.50 4.87
C LEU A 165 -2.79 10.02 5.18
N VAL A 166 -1.61 10.64 5.16
CA VAL A 166 -1.41 12.09 5.30
C VAL A 166 -1.19 12.67 3.91
N ILE A 167 -2.01 13.67 3.53
CA ILE A 167 -2.00 14.28 2.19
C ILE A 167 -0.66 14.92 1.88
N ASN A 168 -0.14 15.74 2.82
CA ASN A 168 1.16 16.38 2.66
C ASN A 168 2.28 15.35 2.89
N PRO A 169 3.12 15.02 1.89
CA PRO A 169 4.20 14.05 2.05
C PRO A 169 5.26 14.48 3.08
N ASP A 170 5.42 15.78 3.34
CA ASP A 170 6.39 16.27 4.33
C ASP A 170 5.96 15.92 5.76
N GLU A 171 4.64 15.89 6.01
CA GLU A 171 4.03 15.54 7.30
C GLU A 171 3.75 14.03 7.43
N ARG A 172 3.77 13.29 6.31
CA ARG A 172 3.57 11.84 6.31
C ARG A 172 4.74 11.16 7.01
N ILE A 173 4.45 10.09 7.77
CA ILE A 173 5.44 9.25 8.45
C ILE A 173 6.63 8.92 7.52
N SER A 174 7.84 8.89 8.07
CA SER A 174 9.03 8.39 7.38
C SER A 174 9.11 6.86 7.41
N TRP A 175 9.97 6.27 6.57
CA TRP A 175 10.20 4.82 6.59
C TRP A 175 10.75 4.33 7.93
N ASP A 176 11.66 5.10 8.56
CA ASP A 176 12.22 4.74 9.85
C ASP A 176 11.17 4.75 10.96
N GLU A 177 10.30 5.76 10.99
CA GLU A 177 9.18 5.82 11.92
C GLU A 177 8.15 4.71 11.65
N TYR A 178 7.88 4.39 10.39
CA TYR A 178 7.01 3.28 10.00
C TYR A 178 7.56 1.93 10.51
N PHE A 179 8.84 1.62 10.29
CA PHE A 179 9.44 0.35 10.76
C PHE A 179 9.46 0.22 12.28
N ASN A 180 9.50 1.34 13.01
CA ASN A 180 9.52 1.39 14.46
C ASN A 180 8.13 1.59 15.10
N HIS A 181 7.07 1.62 14.28
CA HIS A 181 5.72 1.92 14.75
C HIS A 181 5.22 0.90 15.78
N PRO A 182 4.45 1.34 16.84
CA PRO A 182 3.91 0.46 17.89
C PRO A 182 3.02 -0.68 17.38
N PHE A 183 2.45 -0.55 16.19
CA PHE A 183 1.69 -1.59 15.52
C PHE A 183 2.50 -2.89 15.32
N PHE A 184 3.81 -2.79 15.13
CA PHE A 184 4.68 -3.94 14.89
C PHE A 184 5.26 -4.58 16.17
N LYS A 185 5.06 -3.96 17.32
CA LYS A 185 5.53 -4.42 18.65
C LYS A 185 4.53 -5.34 19.35
#